data_580a17ff1e6c7e92352520726257883f
#
_entry.id   580a17ff1e6c7e92352520726257883f
#
_cell.length_a   1.000
_cell.length_b   1.000
_cell.length_c   1.000
_cell.angle_alpha   90.00
_cell.angle_beta   90.00
_cell.angle_gamma   90.00
#
_symmetry.space_group_name_H-M   'P 1'
#
loop_
_entity.id
_entity.type
_entity.pdbx_description
1 polymer ?
#
loop_
_entity_poly.entity_id
_entity_poly.type
_entity_poly.pdbx_seq_one_letter_code
_entity_poly.pdbx_strand_id
1 'polypeptide(L)'
;EEGMRFSSIKILPDSVIWLLSENEGAVRVKTNPKDYSITTQVYATHSRGGNAVHINQVFSDAYNQEWLLTDNGLLKITNDKEEPVSYFVNIQSGKDEPVQAFYSFCSYGDELYFGSDRGRIWCYSLQNEIFRLWELPVKDKVIAINEIKGTGLLITTAHEGLILYHSDTKECKVYNKSNCPEFPADAFRSVYVDSKQEAWFEMTEWGKVCHFNPLTEVFKQEKMQVEPRGADRSYPSFHICEDLNGNLW
;
A
#
# COMPACT_ATOMS: atom_id res chain seq x y z
N GLU A 1 -26.46 -1.27 -21.25
CA GLU A 1 -24.99 -1.01 -21.09
C GLU A 1 -24.67 -1.24 -19.62
N GLU A 2 -23.97 -2.31 -19.30
CA GLU A 2 -23.41 -2.49 -17.95
C GLU A 2 -22.29 -1.48 -17.78
N GLY A 3 -22.50 -0.50 -16.90
CA GLY A 3 -21.48 0.49 -16.58
C GLY A 3 -20.38 -0.11 -15.72
N MET A 4 -19.16 0.41 -15.83
CA MET A 4 -18.01 0.03 -15.00
C MET A 4 -18.36 0.16 -13.51
N ARG A 5 -18.07 -0.90 -12.73
CA ARG A 5 -18.30 -0.92 -11.28
C ARG A 5 -17.00 -0.56 -10.56
N PHE A 6 -17.08 0.44 -9.70
CA PHE A 6 -15.91 0.90 -8.95
C PHE A 6 -15.94 0.33 -7.53
N SER A 7 -14.79 -0.20 -7.09
CA SER A 7 -14.58 -0.76 -5.76
C SER A 7 -13.87 0.21 -4.83
N SER A 8 -13.13 1.20 -5.36
CA SER A 8 -12.34 2.13 -4.58
C SER A 8 -12.22 3.49 -5.24
N ILE A 9 -12.08 4.52 -4.40
CA ILE A 9 -11.84 5.91 -4.81
C ILE A 9 -10.57 6.39 -4.13
N LYS A 10 -9.69 7.03 -4.89
CA LYS A 10 -8.49 7.73 -4.38
C LYS A 10 -8.51 9.17 -4.83
N ILE A 11 -8.31 10.07 -3.88
CA ILE A 11 -8.18 11.51 -4.13
C ILE A 11 -6.71 11.85 -4.02
N LEU A 12 -6.16 12.41 -5.08
CA LEU A 12 -4.78 12.88 -5.14
C LEU A 12 -4.74 14.42 -5.10
N PRO A 13 -3.56 15.04 -4.90
CA PRO A 13 -3.39 16.48 -5.06
C PRO A 13 -3.88 16.99 -6.43
N ASP A 14 -4.01 18.29 -6.59
CA ASP A 14 -4.39 18.97 -7.84
C ASP A 14 -5.77 18.58 -8.39
N SER A 15 -6.71 18.21 -7.49
CA SER A 15 -8.09 17.86 -7.86
C SER A 15 -8.21 16.66 -8.80
N VAL A 16 -7.30 15.69 -8.64
CA VAL A 16 -7.31 14.42 -9.37
C VAL A 16 -8.01 13.37 -8.52
N ILE A 17 -8.96 12.68 -9.11
CA ILE A 17 -9.69 11.57 -8.50
C ILE A 17 -9.49 10.32 -9.36
N TRP A 18 -9.12 9.23 -8.72
CA TRP A 18 -9.06 7.91 -9.34
C TRP A 18 -10.20 7.04 -8.85
N LEU A 19 -10.93 6.48 -9.79
CA LEU A 19 -11.97 5.47 -9.56
C LEU A 19 -11.41 4.13 -10.02
N LEU A 20 -11.23 3.20 -9.10
CA LEU A 20 -10.62 1.90 -9.36
C LEU A 20 -11.70 0.82 -9.48
N SER A 21 -11.61 -0.01 -10.52
CA SER A 21 -12.45 -1.18 -10.71
C SER A 21 -11.65 -2.46 -10.44
N GLU A 22 -12.28 -3.48 -9.91
CA GLU A 22 -11.61 -4.76 -9.64
C GLU A 22 -11.13 -5.47 -10.92
N ASN A 23 -11.87 -5.31 -12.03
CA ASN A 23 -11.64 -6.13 -13.22
C ASN A 23 -11.54 -5.32 -14.53
N GLU A 24 -11.81 -4.02 -14.49
CA GLU A 24 -11.99 -3.21 -15.72
C GLU A 24 -10.96 -2.08 -15.84
N GLY A 25 -10.03 -1.99 -14.89
CA GLY A 25 -9.01 -0.94 -14.85
C GLY A 25 -9.39 0.25 -13.98
N ALA A 26 -9.14 1.47 -14.42
CA ALA A 26 -9.40 2.67 -13.64
C ALA A 26 -9.84 3.85 -14.50
N VAL A 27 -10.57 4.76 -13.89
CA VAL A 27 -10.90 6.07 -14.48
C VAL A 27 -10.23 7.17 -13.69
N ARG A 28 -9.44 7.96 -14.37
CA ARG A 28 -8.84 9.18 -13.86
C ARG A 28 -9.77 10.34 -14.18
N VAL A 29 -10.15 11.09 -13.17
CA VAL A 29 -11.00 12.27 -13.26
C VAL A 29 -10.21 13.48 -12.79
N LYS A 30 -10.11 14.51 -13.62
CA LYS A 30 -9.46 15.77 -13.24
C LYS A 30 -10.45 16.91 -13.38
N THR A 31 -10.55 17.72 -12.32
CA THR A 31 -11.39 18.90 -12.30
C THR A 31 -10.53 20.14 -12.46
N ASN A 32 -10.87 21.00 -13.40
CA ASN A 32 -10.24 22.30 -13.54
C ASN A 32 -10.80 23.27 -12.46
N PRO A 33 -9.97 23.78 -11.55
CA PRO A 33 -10.47 24.63 -10.47
C PRO A 33 -10.95 26.03 -10.94
N LYS A 34 -10.66 26.41 -12.19
CA LYS A 34 -11.05 27.75 -12.72
C LYS A 34 -12.45 27.77 -13.29
N ASP A 35 -12.86 26.72 -13.98
CA ASP A 35 -14.14 26.66 -14.70
C ASP A 35 -14.99 25.45 -14.32
N TYR A 36 -14.49 24.64 -13.38
CA TYR A 36 -15.11 23.37 -12.92
C TYR A 36 -15.34 22.34 -14.03
N SER A 37 -14.69 22.50 -15.18
CA SER A 37 -14.73 21.49 -16.23
C SER A 37 -14.10 20.18 -15.77
N ILE A 38 -14.67 19.06 -16.22
CA ILE A 38 -14.22 17.72 -15.86
C ILE A 38 -13.63 17.06 -17.09
N THR A 39 -12.42 16.54 -16.95
CA THR A 39 -11.82 15.65 -17.95
C THR A 39 -11.73 14.24 -17.37
N THR A 40 -12.05 13.24 -18.17
CA THR A 40 -11.96 11.82 -17.80
C THR A 40 -11.04 11.09 -18.75
N GLN A 41 -10.22 10.21 -18.19
CA GLN A 41 -9.36 9.31 -18.94
C GLN A 41 -9.52 7.90 -18.40
N VAL A 42 -9.80 6.95 -19.30
CA VAL A 42 -9.98 5.54 -18.94
C VAL A 42 -8.67 4.81 -19.18
N TYR A 43 -8.17 4.15 -18.15
CA TYR A 43 -7.03 3.26 -18.21
C TYR A 43 -7.53 1.82 -18.15
N ALA A 44 -7.80 1.25 -19.32
CA ALA A 44 -8.11 -0.17 -19.42
C ALA A 44 -6.78 -0.95 -19.30
N THR A 45 -6.58 -1.59 -18.18
CA THR A 45 -5.38 -2.36 -17.92
C THR A 45 -5.55 -3.78 -18.42
N HIS A 46 -4.94 -4.10 -19.57
CA HIS A 46 -4.85 -5.46 -20.06
C HIS A 46 -3.38 -5.87 -20.15
N SER A 47 -3.07 -7.05 -19.64
CA SER A 47 -1.76 -7.67 -19.84
C SER A 47 -1.54 -7.97 -21.33
N ARG A 48 -0.30 -8.18 -21.75
CA ARG A 48 0.03 -8.60 -23.13
C ARG A 48 -0.69 -9.89 -23.56
N GLY A 49 -1.27 -10.66 -22.62
CA GLY A 49 -2.07 -11.85 -22.87
C GLY A 49 -3.58 -11.62 -22.86
N GLY A 50 -4.05 -10.37 -22.78
CA GLY A 50 -5.49 -10.03 -22.81
C GLY A 50 -6.22 -10.20 -21.48
N ASN A 51 -5.54 -10.59 -20.40
CA ASN A 51 -6.14 -10.67 -19.07
C ASN A 51 -6.22 -9.26 -18.45
N ALA A 52 -7.31 -8.98 -17.73
CA ALA A 52 -7.44 -7.75 -16.95
C ALA A 52 -6.32 -7.68 -15.90
N VAL A 53 -5.72 -6.49 -15.74
CA VAL A 53 -4.71 -6.22 -14.73
C VAL A 53 -5.37 -5.48 -13.58
N HIS A 54 -5.27 -6.02 -12.38
CA HIS A 54 -5.82 -5.39 -11.18
C HIS A 54 -4.91 -4.23 -10.72
N ILE A 55 -5.52 -3.08 -10.41
CA ILE A 55 -4.82 -1.94 -9.83
C ILE A 55 -4.98 -2.01 -8.32
N ASN A 56 -3.90 -2.32 -7.62
CA ASN A 56 -3.88 -2.47 -6.18
C ASN A 56 -3.91 -1.12 -5.45
N GLN A 57 -3.19 -0.12 -5.99
CA GLN A 57 -3.09 1.19 -5.36
C GLN A 57 -2.71 2.28 -6.38
N VAL A 58 -3.09 3.53 -6.07
CA VAL A 58 -2.69 4.74 -6.81
C VAL A 58 -2.18 5.79 -5.83
N PHE A 59 -1.12 6.49 -6.17
CA PHE A 59 -0.59 7.61 -5.40
C PHE A 59 0.10 8.63 -6.31
N SER A 60 0.44 9.79 -5.76
CA SER A 60 1.33 10.78 -6.38
C SER A 60 2.63 10.91 -5.61
N ASP A 61 3.75 11.06 -6.32
CA ASP A 61 5.04 11.34 -5.71
C ASP A 61 5.25 12.84 -5.42
N ALA A 62 6.42 13.18 -4.89
CA ALA A 62 6.78 14.56 -4.55
C ALA A 62 6.83 15.52 -5.77
N TYR A 63 6.86 14.98 -6.98
CA TYR A 63 6.82 15.76 -8.23
C TYR A 63 5.44 15.76 -8.89
N ASN A 64 4.38 15.35 -8.15
CA ASN A 64 3.02 15.18 -8.66
C ASN A 64 2.90 14.20 -9.83
N GLN A 65 3.84 13.26 -9.97
CA GLN A 65 3.73 12.18 -10.92
C GLN A 65 2.87 11.08 -10.31
N GLU A 66 1.94 10.56 -11.09
CA GLU A 66 0.99 9.57 -10.61
C GLU A 66 1.51 8.16 -10.89
N TRP A 67 1.39 7.29 -9.90
CA TRP A 67 1.86 5.91 -9.96
C TRP A 67 0.70 4.96 -9.68
N LEU A 68 0.60 3.91 -10.50
CA LEU A 68 -0.35 2.83 -10.31
C LEU A 68 0.42 1.55 -10.01
N LEU A 69 0.11 0.96 -8.85
CA LEU A 69 0.61 -0.34 -8.45
C LEU A 69 -0.35 -1.40 -8.97
N THR A 70 0.17 -2.36 -9.72
CA THR A 70 -0.65 -3.39 -10.31
C THR A 70 -0.13 -4.80 -9.98
N ASP A 71 -0.94 -5.81 -10.26
CA ASP A 71 -0.51 -7.21 -10.22
C ASP A 71 0.40 -7.61 -11.40
N ASN A 72 0.69 -6.67 -12.29
CA ASN A 72 1.51 -6.86 -13.50
C ASN A 72 2.51 -5.71 -13.71
N GLY A 73 3.16 -5.21 -12.65
CA GLY A 73 4.15 -4.14 -12.72
C GLY A 73 3.67 -2.80 -12.19
N LEU A 74 4.41 -1.76 -12.51
CA LEU A 74 4.14 -0.37 -12.14
C LEU A 74 3.84 0.45 -13.40
N LEU A 75 2.88 1.37 -13.30
CA LEU A 75 2.63 2.40 -14.31
C LEU A 75 2.92 3.78 -13.71
N LYS A 76 3.65 4.61 -14.44
CA LYS A 76 3.93 6.00 -14.08
C LYS A 76 3.30 6.93 -15.13
N ILE A 77 2.56 7.92 -14.67
CA ILE A 77 1.96 8.95 -15.52
C ILE A 77 2.67 10.26 -15.22
N THR A 78 3.38 10.80 -16.21
CA THR A 78 4.21 11.99 -16.04
C THR A 78 3.47 13.29 -16.40
N ASN A 79 2.48 13.20 -17.28
CA ASN A 79 1.59 14.32 -17.62
C ASN A 79 0.26 13.84 -18.22
N ASP A 80 -0.72 14.76 -18.35
CA ASP A 80 -2.09 14.45 -18.80
C ASP A 80 -2.21 14.02 -20.28
N LYS A 81 -1.14 14.10 -21.05
CA LYS A 81 -1.16 13.87 -22.51
C LYS A 81 -0.29 12.69 -22.97
N GLU A 82 0.57 12.20 -22.08
CA GLU A 82 1.49 11.12 -22.40
C GLU A 82 0.88 9.76 -22.07
N GLU A 83 1.23 8.76 -22.88
CA GLU A 83 0.95 7.37 -22.56
C GLU A 83 1.66 7.00 -21.25
N PRO A 84 1.04 6.20 -20.38
CA PRO A 84 1.67 5.75 -19.14
C PRO A 84 2.99 5.02 -19.44
N VAL A 85 4.04 5.42 -18.75
CA VAL A 85 5.31 4.68 -18.81
C VAL A 85 5.18 3.42 -17.96
N SER A 86 5.28 2.28 -18.60
CA SER A 86 5.23 0.98 -17.92
C SER A 86 6.62 0.59 -17.42
N TYR A 87 6.73 0.39 -16.11
CA TYR A 87 7.89 -0.21 -15.50
C TYR A 87 7.59 -1.68 -15.21
N PHE A 88 8.05 -2.56 -16.07
CA PHE A 88 8.13 -3.98 -15.79
C PHE A 88 9.47 -4.21 -15.10
N VAL A 89 9.45 -4.36 -13.81
CA VAL A 89 10.67 -4.67 -13.08
C VAL A 89 10.98 -6.15 -13.32
N ASN A 90 11.55 -6.46 -14.48
CA ASN A 90 12.13 -7.76 -14.73
C ASN A 90 13.44 -7.84 -13.96
N ILE A 91 13.48 -8.68 -12.96
CA ILE A 91 14.73 -9.12 -12.36
C ILE A 91 15.47 -9.86 -13.47
N GLN A 92 16.67 -9.40 -13.81
CA GLN A 92 17.60 -10.14 -14.68
C GLN A 92 18.17 -11.36 -13.93
N SER A 93 17.31 -12.23 -13.45
CA SER A 93 17.68 -13.49 -12.82
C SER A 93 16.96 -14.64 -13.51
N GLY A 94 17.38 -14.99 -14.72
CA GLY A 94 16.88 -16.18 -15.40
C GLY A 94 15.55 -16.00 -16.15
N LYS A 95 15.39 -16.73 -17.21
CA LYS A 95 14.43 -16.55 -18.30
C LYS A 95 12.94 -16.74 -17.99
N ASP A 96 12.51 -17.00 -16.75
CA ASP A 96 11.13 -17.43 -16.42
C ASP A 96 10.57 -16.86 -15.11
N GLU A 97 11.02 -15.70 -14.62
CA GLU A 97 10.34 -15.11 -13.48
C GLU A 97 9.04 -14.40 -13.90
N PRO A 98 7.91 -14.66 -13.20
CA PRO A 98 6.65 -14.01 -13.48
C PRO A 98 6.78 -12.50 -13.27
N VAL A 99 5.96 -11.74 -13.99
CA VAL A 99 5.86 -10.29 -13.81
C VAL A 99 5.55 -9.98 -12.34
N GLN A 100 6.23 -8.98 -11.79
CA GLN A 100 6.16 -8.64 -10.39
C GLN A 100 4.85 -7.90 -10.08
N ALA A 101 4.11 -8.38 -9.09
CA ALA A 101 2.96 -7.68 -8.53
C ALA A 101 3.41 -6.73 -7.40
N PHE A 102 2.74 -5.57 -7.30
CA PHE A 102 3.00 -4.55 -6.28
C PHE A 102 1.74 -4.24 -5.48
N TYR A 103 1.87 -4.21 -4.15
CA TYR A 103 0.72 -4.13 -3.24
C TYR A 103 0.72 -2.92 -2.33
N SER A 104 1.90 -2.38 -2.05
CA SER A 104 2.07 -1.28 -1.11
C SER A 104 3.18 -0.34 -1.55
N PHE A 105 3.11 0.90 -1.09
CA PHE A 105 4.17 1.87 -1.32
C PHE A 105 4.38 2.76 -0.09
N CYS A 106 5.57 3.37 -0.03
CA CYS A 106 5.90 4.43 0.90
C CYS A 106 6.88 5.39 0.23
N SER A 107 6.70 6.69 0.45
CA SER A 107 7.71 7.70 0.14
C SER A 107 8.53 7.93 1.41
N TYR A 108 9.85 7.76 1.32
CA TYR A 108 10.75 7.96 2.46
C TYR A 108 12.07 8.56 1.98
N GLY A 109 12.39 9.77 2.45
CA GLY A 109 13.49 10.55 1.90
C GLY A 109 13.29 10.86 0.41
N ASP A 110 14.32 10.65 -0.40
CA ASP A 110 14.30 10.87 -1.85
C ASP A 110 13.98 9.60 -2.64
N GLU A 111 13.42 8.60 -1.99
CA GLU A 111 13.11 7.31 -2.60
C GLU A 111 11.63 6.92 -2.43
N LEU A 112 11.14 6.16 -3.40
CA LEU A 112 9.86 5.45 -3.32
C LEU A 112 10.12 3.97 -3.07
N TYR A 113 9.41 3.39 -2.14
CA TYR A 113 9.51 1.98 -1.75
C TYR A 113 8.25 1.25 -2.18
N PHE A 114 8.37 0.25 -3.00
CA PHE A 114 7.28 -0.54 -3.53
C PHE A 114 7.33 -1.97 -3.00
N GLY A 115 6.35 -2.33 -2.20
CA GLY A 115 6.24 -3.67 -1.61
C GLY A 115 5.64 -4.68 -2.61
N SER A 116 6.21 -5.85 -2.62
CA SER A 116 5.95 -6.90 -3.59
C SER A 116 5.88 -8.28 -2.93
N ASP A 117 5.85 -9.36 -3.72
CA ASP A 117 5.89 -10.73 -3.25
C ASP A 117 7.28 -11.13 -2.73
N ARG A 118 7.33 -12.22 -1.96
CA ARG A 118 8.55 -12.90 -1.51
C ARG A 118 9.48 -12.02 -0.67
N GLY A 119 8.93 -11.08 0.12
CA GLY A 119 9.71 -10.18 0.96
C GLY A 119 10.57 -9.20 0.15
N ARG A 120 10.14 -8.82 -1.02
CA ARG A 120 10.86 -7.92 -1.90
C ARG A 120 10.30 -6.52 -1.84
N ILE A 121 11.19 -5.54 -1.71
CA ILE A 121 10.89 -4.13 -1.86
C ILE A 121 11.75 -3.56 -2.97
N TRP A 122 11.10 -2.89 -3.91
CA TRP A 122 11.77 -2.16 -4.97
C TRP A 122 11.87 -0.70 -4.59
N CYS A 123 13.09 -0.21 -4.45
CA CYS A 123 13.37 1.18 -4.11
C CYS A 123 13.69 1.94 -5.39
N TYR A 124 12.95 3.02 -5.62
CA TYR A 124 13.12 3.89 -6.78
C TYR A 124 13.67 5.22 -6.33
N SER A 125 14.85 5.59 -6.83
CA SER A 125 15.43 6.91 -6.62
C SER A 125 14.72 7.94 -7.48
N LEU A 126 14.13 8.96 -6.86
CA LEU A 126 13.47 10.06 -7.56
C LEU A 126 14.47 10.94 -8.33
N GLN A 127 15.74 11.01 -7.87
CA GLN A 127 16.78 11.82 -8.51
C GLN A 127 17.39 11.14 -9.74
N ASN A 128 17.63 9.82 -9.65
CA ASN A 128 18.37 9.09 -10.65
C ASN A 128 17.49 8.24 -11.57
N GLU A 129 16.22 8.11 -11.23
CA GLU A 129 15.23 7.26 -11.93
C GLU A 129 15.66 5.79 -12.05
N ILE A 130 16.34 5.27 -11.02
CA ILE A 130 16.87 3.90 -10.98
C ILE A 130 16.18 3.09 -9.92
N PHE A 131 15.78 1.85 -10.26
CA PHE A 131 15.32 0.86 -9.32
C PHE A 131 16.47 0.05 -8.73
N ARG A 132 16.37 -0.24 -7.44
CA ARG A 132 17.19 -1.24 -6.74
C ARG A 132 16.30 -2.20 -5.96
N LEU A 133 16.70 -3.45 -5.87
CA LEU A 133 16.02 -4.45 -5.07
C LEU A 133 16.54 -4.44 -3.64
N TRP A 134 15.61 -4.46 -2.69
CA TRP A 134 15.86 -4.74 -1.28
C TRP A 134 15.11 -6.01 -0.88
N GLU A 135 15.84 -7.05 -0.51
CA GLU A 135 15.28 -8.29 -0.01
C GLU A 135 15.18 -8.25 1.52
N LEU A 136 13.97 -8.48 2.03
CA LEU A 136 13.69 -8.57 3.46
C LEU A 136 14.14 -9.92 4.04
N PRO A 137 14.32 -10.03 5.37
CA PRO A 137 14.65 -11.30 6.01
C PRO A 137 13.51 -12.32 6.02
N VAL A 138 12.33 -11.96 5.52
CA VAL A 138 11.14 -12.81 5.38
C VAL A 138 10.81 -13.00 3.91
N LYS A 139 10.06 -14.07 3.57
CA LYS A 139 9.74 -14.41 2.17
C LYS A 139 8.24 -14.36 1.88
N ASP A 140 7.56 -13.37 2.44
CA ASP A 140 6.12 -13.18 2.31
C ASP A 140 5.77 -11.94 1.50
N LYS A 141 4.50 -11.79 1.17
CA LYS A 141 3.92 -10.62 0.50
C LYS A 141 3.99 -9.39 1.41
N VAL A 142 4.52 -8.30 0.90
CA VAL A 142 4.59 -7.00 1.60
C VAL A 142 3.30 -6.24 1.38
N ILE A 143 2.43 -6.20 2.39
CA ILE A 143 1.09 -5.62 2.30
C ILE A 143 1.03 -4.13 2.68
N ALA A 144 1.96 -3.66 3.51
CA ALA A 144 2.07 -2.25 3.86
C ALA A 144 3.52 -1.85 4.14
N ILE A 145 3.84 -0.60 3.82
CA ILE A 145 5.09 0.07 4.18
C ILE A 145 4.70 1.45 4.68
N ASN A 146 5.13 1.80 5.90
CA ASN A 146 4.83 3.07 6.52
C ASN A 146 6.10 3.70 7.08
N GLU A 147 6.25 5.01 6.92
CA GLU A 147 7.28 5.77 7.61
C GLU A 147 6.95 5.87 9.10
N ILE A 148 7.93 5.61 9.95
CA ILE A 148 7.94 5.96 11.37
C ILE A 148 8.99 7.05 11.56
N LYS A 149 8.54 8.27 11.75
CA LYS A 149 9.40 9.44 11.86
C LYS A 149 10.43 9.29 12.98
N GLY A 150 11.70 9.53 12.67
CA GLY A 150 12.80 9.38 13.61
C GLY A 150 13.26 7.93 13.84
N THR A 151 12.61 6.94 13.22
CA THR A 151 13.01 5.52 13.32
C THR A 151 13.38 4.96 11.95
N GLY A 152 12.47 5.01 10.99
CA GLY A 152 12.67 4.43 9.67
C GLY A 152 11.39 3.93 9.05
N LEU A 153 11.30 2.63 8.72
CA LEU A 153 10.13 2.05 8.06
C LEU A 153 9.54 0.91 8.90
N LEU A 154 8.21 0.91 8.99
CA LEU A 154 7.43 -0.22 9.48
C LEU A 154 6.84 -0.96 8.28
N ILE A 155 7.23 -2.20 8.12
CA ILE A 155 6.86 -3.04 6.98
C ILE A 155 6.02 -4.20 7.50
N THR A 156 4.84 -4.38 6.92
CA THR A 156 3.91 -5.44 7.32
C THR A 156 3.78 -6.46 6.20
N THR A 157 3.82 -7.73 6.58
CA THR A 157 3.66 -8.85 5.65
C THR A 157 2.32 -9.54 5.83
N ALA A 158 1.92 -10.36 4.88
CA ALA A 158 0.62 -11.01 4.91
C ALA A 158 0.51 -12.05 6.04
N HIS A 159 1.58 -12.85 6.31
CA HIS A 159 1.55 -13.98 7.25
C HIS A 159 2.82 -14.15 8.09
N GLU A 160 3.90 -13.43 7.80
CA GLU A 160 5.18 -13.58 8.53
C GLU A 160 5.45 -12.44 9.52
N GLY A 161 4.41 -11.64 9.81
CA GLY A 161 4.45 -10.62 10.83
C GLY A 161 4.87 -9.25 10.32
N LEU A 162 5.60 -8.49 11.14
CA LEU A 162 6.03 -7.15 10.84
C LEU A 162 7.54 -6.98 11.00
N ILE A 163 8.11 -6.02 10.26
CA ILE A 163 9.53 -5.68 10.29
C ILE A 163 9.65 -4.19 10.60
N LEU A 164 10.41 -3.87 11.64
CA LEU A 164 10.85 -2.51 11.92
C LEU A 164 12.27 -2.33 11.36
N TYR A 165 12.40 -1.46 10.37
CA TYR A 165 13.68 -1.07 9.80
C TYR A 165 14.15 0.22 10.44
N HIS A 166 15.33 0.18 11.05
CA HIS A 166 16.00 1.34 11.64
C HIS A 166 16.90 2.01 10.61
N SER A 167 16.59 3.25 10.25
CA SER A 167 17.32 3.97 9.21
C SER A 167 18.77 4.30 9.61
N ASP A 168 19.05 4.44 10.90
CA ASP A 168 20.36 4.79 11.44
C ASP A 168 21.33 3.61 11.37
N THR A 169 20.90 2.45 11.89
CA THR A 169 21.71 1.23 11.96
C THR A 169 21.62 0.37 10.69
N LYS A 170 20.62 0.61 9.84
CA LYS A 170 20.26 -0.21 8.66
C LYS A 170 19.81 -1.63 9.03
N GLU A 171 19.39 -1.84 10.26
CA GLU A 171 18.96 -3.13 10.77
C GLU A 171 17.46 -3.33 10.60
N CYS A 172 17.07 -4.58 10.34
CA CYS A 172 15.69 -5.04 10.29
C CYS A 172 15.40 -5.90 11.51
N LYS A 173 14.44 -5.50 12.34
CA LYS A 173 13.95 -6.31 13.45
C LYS A 173 12.59 -6.91 13.08
N VAL A 174 12.52 -8.23 13.08
CA VAL A 174 11.31 -8.98 12.73
C VAL A 174 10.53 -9.31 14.00
N TYR A 175 9.20 -9.11 13.94
CA TYR A 175 8.26 -9.48 15.01
C TYR A 175 7.20 -10.42 14.45
N ASN A 176 7.12 -11.61 15.04
CA ASN A 176 6.10 -12.62 14.75
C ASN A 176 5.91 -13.52 15.99
N LYS A 177 4.95 -14.43 15.95
CA LYS A 177 4.66 -15.32 17.08
C LYS A 177 5.81 -16.24 17.48
N SER A 178 6.75 -16.50 16.59
CA SER A 178 7.87 -17.39 16.89
C SER A 178 8.95 -16.72 17.73
N ASN A 179 9.09 -15.39 17.64
CA ASN A 179 10.15 -14.63 18.34
C ASN A 179 9.63 -13.57 19.32
N CYS A 180 8.34 -13.27 19.30
CA CYS A 180 7.67 -12.33 20.18
C CYS A 180 6.37 -12.94 20.71
N PRO A 181 6.34 -13.51 21.93
CA PRO A 181 5.14 -14.17 22.48
C PRO A 181 3.94 -13.24 22.62
N GLU A 182 4.17 -11.95 22.84
CA GLU A 182 3.12 -10.92 22.91
C GLU A 182 2.61 -10.51 21.53
N PHE A 183 3.21 -10.99 20.45
CA PHE A 183 2.78 -10.67 19.10
C PHE A 183 1.34 -11.20 18.86
N PRO A 184 0.37 -10.33 18.56
CA PRO A 184 -1.04 -10.69 18.68
C PRO A 184 -1.54 -11.61 17.57
N ALA A 185 -0.99 -11.50 16.38
CA ALA A 185 -1.39 -12.31 15.23
C ALA A 185 -0.31 -12.33 14.14
N ASP A 186 -0.30 -13.37 13.32
CA ASP A 186 0.61 -13.46 12.18
C ASP A 186 0.02 -12.84 10.90
N ALA A 187 -1.26 -12.49 10.89
CA ALA A 187 -1.95 -11.94 9.73
C ALA A 187 -2.66 -10.63 10.07
N PHE A 188 -2.38 -9.61 9.27
CA PHE A 188 -3.00 -8.29 9.33
C PHE A 188 -3.68 -7.97 8.00
N ARG A 189 -4.72 -7.12 8.04
CA ARG A 189 -5.42 -6.65 6.83
C ARG A 189 -4.97 -5.27 6.42
N SER A 190 -4.84 -4.37 7.39
CA SER A 190 -4.45 -2.99 7.17
C SER A 190 -3.64 -2.46 8.33
N VAL A 191 -2.90 -1.40 8.08
CA VAL A 191 -2.07 -0.69 9.06
C VAL A 191 -2.33 0.79 8.93
N TYR A 192 -2.52 1.45 10.06
CA TYR A 192 -2.60 2.89 10.17
C TYR A 192 -1.52 3.38 11.14
N VAL A 193 -0.75 4.40 10.77
CA VAL A 193 0.21 5.06 11.67
C VAL A 193 -0.38 6.42 12.06
N ASP A 194 -0.58 6.61 13.36
CA ASP A 194 -1.18 7.82 13.92
C ASP A 194 -0.16 8.98 14.04
N SER A 195 -0.65 10.14 14.45
CA SER A 195 0.18 11.33 14.62
C SER A 195 1.26 11.19 15.71
N LYS A 196 1.11 10.22 16.63
CA LYS A 196 2.08 9.88 17.67
C LYS A 196 3.13 8.88 17.21
N GLN A 197 3.08 8.48 15.92
CA GLN A 197 3.93 7.46 15.32
C GLN A 197 3.71 6.04 15.90
N GLU A 198 2.51 5.78 16.40
CA GLU A 198 2.10 4.46 16.85
C GLU A 198 1.33 3.76 15.73
N ALA A 199 1.54 2.46 15.57
CA ALA A 199 0.94 1.68 14.50
C ALA A 199 -0.27 0.89 15.01
N TRP A 200 -1.37 0.99 14.28
CA TRP A 200 -2.64 0.33 14.55
C TRP A 200 -2.94 -0.66 13.45
N PHE A 201 -3.19 -1.91 13.82
CA PHE A 201 -3.38 -3.01 12.88
C PHE A 201 -4.80 -3.56 12.97
N GLU A 202 -5.47 -3.64 11.84
CA GLU A 202 -6.66 -4.46 11.69
C GLU A 202 -6.24 -5.92 11.69
N MET A 203 -6.74 -6.68 12.65
CA MET A 203 -6.45 -8.10 12.76
C MET A 203 -7.45 -8.92 11.93
N THR A 204 -7.02 -10.08 11.47
CA THR A 204 -7.92 -11.02 10.79
C THR A 204 -8.97 -11.61 11.77
N GLU A 205 -8.71 -11.58 13.06
CA GLU A 205 -9.69 -11.94 14.08
C GLU A 205 -10.68 -10.80 14.33
N TRP A 206 -11.95 -11.12 14.27
CA TRP A 206 -13.05 -10.15 14.40
C TRP A 206 -13.04 -9.40 15.75
N GLY A 207 -13.26 -8.08 15.67
CA GLY A 207 -13.39 -7.21 16.85
C GLY A 207 -12.11 -6.97 17.63
N LYS A 208 -10.95 -7.24 17.04
CA LYS A 208 -9.66 -6.99 17.65
C LYS A 208 -8.82 -6.02 16.82
N VAL A 209 -8.20 -5.08 17.51
CA VAL A 209 -7.20 -4.16 16.98
C VAL A 209 -5.91 -4.36 17.77
N CYS A 210 -4.80 -4.43 17.10
CA CYS A 210 -3.50 -4.40 17.73
C CYS A 210 -2.89 -3.02 17.60
N HIS A 211 -2.25 -2.59 18.65
CA HIS A 211 -1.49 -1.37 18.73
C HIS A 211 -0.02 -1.70 19.01
N PHE A 212 0.87 -1.10 18.25
CA PHE A 212 2.32 -1.23 18.40
C PHE A 212 2.97 0.13 18.55
N ASN A 213 3.74 0.30 19.60
CA ASN A 213 4.57 1.49 19.79
C ASN A 213 6.01 1.18 19.34
N PRO A 214 6.47 1.75 18.21
CA PRO A 214 7.80 1.46 17.66
C PRO A 214 8.98 1.90 18.54
N LEU A 215 8.77 2.91 19.42
CA LEU A 215 9.82 3.42 20.30
C LEU A 215 10.06 2.51 21.51
N THR A 216 8.99 1.93 22.05
CA THR A 216 9.05 1.02 23.21
C THR A 216 9.03 -0.44 22.80
N GLU A 217 8.71 -0.70 21.54
CA GLU A 217 8.51 -2.03 20.94
C GLU A 217 7.46 -2.89 21.66
N VAL A 218 6.45 -2.22 22.23
CA VAL A 218 5.38 -2.87 22.99
C VAL A 218 4.16 -3.04 22.12
N PHE A 219 3.62 -4.26 22.12
CA PHE A 219 2.34 -4.61 21.52
C PHE A 219 1.23 -4.56 22.58
N LYS A 220 0.09 -4.02 22.20
CA LYS A 220 -1.16 -4.09 22.98
C LYS A 220 -2.28 -4.55 22.09
N GLN A 221 -3.17 -5.35 22.63
CA GLN A 221 -4.37 -5.80 21.95
C GLN A 221 -5.59 -5.17 22.60
N GLU A 222 -6.38 -4.47 21.80
CA GLU A 222 -7.62 -3.85 22.23
C GLU A 222 -8.82 -4.63 21.67
N LYS A 223 -9.85 -4.79 22.51
CA LYS A 223 -11.13 -5.33 22.07
C LYS A 223 -12.02 -4.18 21.64
N MET A 224 -12.47 -4.22 20.40
CA MET A 224 -13.49 -3.27 19.95
C MET A 224 -14.87 -3.71 20.42
N GLN A 225 -15.64 -2.77 20.95
CA GLN A 225 -17.06 -3.00 21.22
C GLN A 225 -17.84 -2.85 19.90
N VAL A 226 -17.85 -3.90 19.09
CA VAL A 226 -18.62 -3.94 17.85
C VAL A 226 -19.80 -4.89 18.07
N GLU A 227 -21.02 -4.37 18.00
CA GLU A 227 -22.20 -5.23 17.98
C GLU A 227 -22.31 -5.94 16.62
N PRO A 228 -22.46 -7.28 16.60
CA PRO A 228 -22.62 -8.01 15.36
C PRO A 228 -23.94 -7.60 14.69
N ARG A 229 -23.87 -6.96 13.53
CA ARG A 229 -25.04 -6.67 12.71
C ARG A 229 -25.45 -7.90 11.93
N GLY A 230 -26.43 -8.65 12.47
CA GLY A 230 -27.15 -9.69 11.72
C GLY A 230 -26.42 -11.03 11.59
N ALA A 231 -27.12 -11.99 10.98
CA ALA A 231 -26.65 -13.37 10.78
C ALA A 231 -25.65 -13.54 9.62
N ASP A 232 -25.35 -12.48 8.90
CA ASP A 232 -24.37 -12.49 7.80
C ASP A 232 -22.96 -12.32 8.38
N ARG A 233 -22.21 -13.42 8.41
CA ARG A 233 -20.85 -13.48 8.94
C ARG A 233 -19.78 -12.95 7.99
N SER A 234 -20.13 -12.07 7.06
CA SER A 234 -19.14 -11.32 6.32
C SER A 234 -18.45 -10.36 7.30
N TYR A 235 -17.19 -10.60 7.58
CA TYR A 235 -16.38 -9.77 8.47
C TYR A 235 -16.28 -8.36 7.88
N PRO A 236 -16.89 -7.33 8.50
CA PRO A 236 -16.70 -5.98 8.01
C PRO A 236 -15.21 -5.62 8.11
N SER A 237 -14.61 -5.23 6.99
CA SER A 237 -13.36 -4.49 7.04
C SER A 237 -13.65 -3.14 7.70
N PHE A 238 -12.80 -2.70 8.60
CA PHE A 238 -12.88 -1.36 9.14
C PHE A 238 -11.62 -0.59 8.73
N HIS A 239 -11.75 0.71 8.65
CA HIS A 239 -10.64 1.60 8.41
C HIS A 239 -10.42 2.45 9.64
N ILE A 240 -9.18 2.59 10.04
CA ILE A 240 -8.79 3.48 11.13
C ILE A 240 -8.44 4.84 10.53
N CYS A 241 -8.96 5.90 11.09
CA CYS A 241 -8.60 7.26 10.77
C CYS A 241 -8.48 8.12 12.03
N GLU A 242 -7.69 9.16 11.98
CA GLU A 242 -7.46 10.11 13.07
C GLU A 242 -8.09 11.45 12.72
N ASP A 243 -8.79 12.05 13.67
CA ASP A 243 -9.30 13.40 13.52
C ASP A 243 -8.23 14.46 13.88
N LEU A 244 -8.56 15.75 13.67
CA LEU A 244 -7.65 16.84 13.96
C LEU A 244 -7.29 17.02 15.44
N ASN A 245 -8.00 16.33 16.35
CA ASN A 245 -7.76 16.34 17.79
C ASN A 245 -6.95 15.12 18.24
N GLY A 246 -6.57 14.23 17.33
CA GLY A 246 -5.84 13.00 17.62
C GLY A 246 -6.73 11.85 18.14
N ASN A 247 -8.04 11.92 17.92
CA ASN A 247 -8.93 10.79 18.24
C ASN A 247 -8.96 9.82 17.08
N LEU A 248 -8.88 8.53 17.38
CA LEU A 248 -9.00 7.46 16.40
C LEU A 248 -10.46 7.01 16.27
N TRP A 249 -10.87 6.80 15.03
CA TRP A 249 -12.21 6.39 14.64
C TRP A 249 -12.16 5.14 13.78
#